data_a51511a840e2f32160f898bb8f601471
#
_entry.id   a51511a840e2f32160f898bb8f601471
#
_cell.length_a   1.000
_cell.length_b   1.000
_cell.length_c   1.000
_cell.angle_alpha   90.00
_cell.angle_beta   90.00
_cell.angle_gamma   90.00
#
_symmetry.space_group_name_H-M   'P 1'
#
loop_
_entity.id
_entity.type
_entity.pdbx_description
1 polymer ?
#
loop_
_entity_poly.entity_id
_entity_poly.type
_entity_poly.pdbx_seq_one_letter_code
_entity_poly.pdbx_strand_id
1 'polypeptide(L)'
;MTTSSTSITSLQAVKRYLRLTTSDDDRLLTELLDSATNRIEEFCQRTFITKTYKQFISGSGTGNLSLPNFPVTAVRRLAWDRQNALSVTATTATDLRATVEVQDTQIVLKRWDSVGAETETSIAFADYLTTALMATQITTVSGWSATADATTVLCDELMRQGGQDALTTAGQLYYLKTTDADFRVDEDTGRIDLLTAQSNSQWYPFDPDAIIFSRGSHNIFVDYTAGYTQNSNVPMALQEVAWELTATSFNGGKHDMTVASESLDGYSYSTRSAVELRDDQMERMYPYRRNAE
;
A
#
# COMPACT_ATOMS: atom_id res chain seq x y z
N MET A 1 24.19 2.05 14.93
CA MET A 1 23.13 2.23 13.93
C MET A 1 22.21 1.03 14.03
N THR A 2 21.07 1.17 14.66
CA THR A 2 20.03 0.13 14.69
C THR A 2 19.34 0.14 13.35
N THR A 3 19.73 -0.75 12.44
CA THR A 3 18.96 -1.03 11.22
C THR A 3 17.60 -1.52 11.69
N SER A 4 16.55 -0.76 11.35
CA SER A 4 15.19 -1.21 11.49
C SER A 4 15.06 -2.50 10.65
N SER A 5 14.95 -3.64 11.33
CA SER A 5 14.80 -4.92 10.64
C SER A 5 13.45 -4.93 9.94
N THR A 6 13.45 -4.95 8.63
CA THR A 6 12.25 -5.15 7.81
C THR A 6 11.83 -6.61 7.75
N SER A 7 12.64 -7.51 8.28
CA SER A 7 12.43 -8.95 8.23
C SER A 7 11.49 -9.44 9.32
N ILE A 8 10.69 -10.47 9.03
CA ILE A 8 9.69 -11.06 9.94
C ILE A 8 10.31 -11.83 11.13
N THR A 9 11.61 -12.08 11.11
CA THR A 9 12.35 -12.71 12.23
C THR A 9 13.74 -12.10 12.36
N SER A 10 14.44 -12.39 13.46
CA SER A 10 15.76 -11.82 13.71
C SER A 10 16.89 -12.69 13.13
N LEU A 11 17.99 -12.06 12.72
CA LEU A 11 19.21 -12.75 12.28
C LEU A 11 19.71 -13.74 13.34
N GLN A 12 19.60 -13.38 14.62
CA GLN A 12 20.02 -14.28 15.71
C GLN A 12 19.17 -15.55 15.78
N ALA A 13 17.87 -15.47 15.47
CA ALA A 13 17.00 -16.65 15.43
C ALA A 13 17.41 -17.57 14.28
N VAL A 14 17.71 -17.01 13.11
CA VAL A 14 18.21 -17.77 11.95
C VAL A 14 19.56 -18.43 12.26
N LYS A 15 20.50 -17.69 12.87
CA LYS A 15 21.80 -18.25 13.28
C LYS A 15 21.65 -19.40 14.27
N ARG A 16 20.75 -19.28 15.24
CA ARG A 16 20.44 -20.39 16.17
C ARG A 16 19.87 -21.60 15.45
N TYR A 17 18.96 -21.38 14.51
CA TYR A 17 18.39 -22.46 13.69
C TYR A 17 19.46 -23.18 12.88
N LEU A 18 20.39 -22.44 12.27
CA LEU A 18 21.54 -22.97 11.50
C LEU A 18 22.71 -23.46 12.37
N ARG A 19 22.66 -23.25 13.71
CA ARG A 19 23.75 -23.55 14.66
C ARG A 19 25.05 -22.82 14.34
N LEU A 20 24.98 -21.60 13.85
CA LEU A 20 26.10 -20.75 13.52
C LEU A 20 26.43 -19.84 14.70
N THR A 21 27.72 -19.74 15.03
CA THR A 21 28.23 -18.92 16.15
C THR A 21 29.10 -17.76 15.68
N THR A 22 29.65 -17.83 14.45
CA THR A 22 30.51 -16.79 13.86
C THR A 22 29.67 -15.70 13.19
N SER A 23 30.30 -14.56 12.91
CA SER A 23 29.67 -13.42 12.21
C SER A 23 30.07 -13.32 10.75
N ASP A 24 30.82 -14.27 10.22
CA ASP A 24 31.40 -14.21 8.88
C ASP A 24 30.32 -14.15 7.79
N ASP A 25 29.22 -14.87 8.02
CA ASP A 25 28.10 -14.96 7.08
C ASP A 25 26.93 -13.99 7.38
N ASP A 26 27.05 -13.11 8.38
CA ASP A 26 25.94 -12.28 8.87
C ASP A 26 25.31 -11.43 7.76
N ARG A 27 26.12 -10.85 6.88
CA ARG A 27 25.63 -10.06 5.75
C ARG A 27 24.82 -10.91 4.77
N LEU A 28 25.37 -12.05 4.37
CA LEU A 28 24.69 -12.97 3.46
C LEU A 28 23.38 -13.48 4.06
N LEU A 29 23.41 -13.88 5.34
CA LEU A 29 22.21 -14.35 6.04
C LEU A 29 21.13 -13.25 6.14
N THR A 30 21.51 -11.99 6.31
CA THR A 30 20.57 -10.87 6.32
C THR A 30 19.91 -10.71 4.95
N GLU A 31 20.69 -10.72 3.86
CA GLU A 31 20.17 -10.61 2.49
C GLU A 31 19.23 -11.78 2.14
N LEU A 32 19.58 -13.00 2.56
CA LEU A 32 18.74 -14.19 2.35
C LEU A 32 17.45 -14.14 3.20
N LEU A 33 17.51 -13.63 4.41
CA LEU A 33 16.36 -13.45 5.28
C LEU A 33 15.39 -12.41 4.74
N ASP A 34 15.91 -11.31 4.20
CA ASP A 34 15.09 -10.29 3.52
C ASP A 34 14.41 -10.88 2.28
N SER A 35 15.12 -11.71 1.50
CA SER A 35 14.54 -12.42 0.37
C SER A 35 13.45 -13.41 0.80
N ALA A 36 13.66 -14.15 1.90
CA ALA A 36 12.66 -15.06 2.45
C ALA A 36 11.42 -14.30 2.94
N THR A 37 11.62 -13.16 3.62
CA THR A 37 10.53 -12.27 4.05
C THR A 37 9.69 -11.80 2.87
N ASN A 38 10.33 -11.30 1.80
CA ASN A 38 9.62 -10.83 0.62
C ASN A 38 8.78 -11.94 -0.03
N ARG A 39 9.28 -13.17 -0.09
CA ARG A 39 8.50 -14.31 -0.63
C ARG A 39 7.28 -14.64 0.22
N ILE A 40 7.41 -14.58 1.54
CA ILE A 40 6.29 -14.82 2.47
C ILE A 40 5.25 -13.72 2.31
N GLU A 41 5.68 -12.45 2.23
CA GLU A 41 4.79 -11.30 2.05
C GLU A 41 4.09 -11.34 0.68
N GLU A 42 4.78 -11.74 -0.38
CA GLU A 42 4.21 -11.93 -1.72
C GLU A 42 3.14 -13.04 -1.72
N PHE A 43 3.43 -14.19 -1.11
CA PHE A 43 2.46 -15.29 -1.00
C PHE A 43 1.24 -14.88 -0.18
N CYS A 44 1.45 -14.19 0.95
CA CYS A 44 0.39 -13.74 1.84
C CYS A 44 -0.34 -12.49 1.32
N GLN A 45 0.21 -11.82 0.30
CA GLN A 45 -0.30 -10.56 -0.28
C GLN A 45 -0.46 -9.43 0.76
N ARG A 46 0.41 -9.39 1.75
CA ARG A 46 0.44 -8.36 2.79
C ARG A 46 1.81 -8.27 3.45
N THR A 47 2.08 -7.12 4.09
CA THR A 47 3.29 -6.94 4.91
C THR A 47 3.01 -7.31 6.37
N PHE A 48 4.05 -7.80 7.07
CA PHE A 48 3.93 -8.23 8.45
C PHE A 48 4.54 -7.26 9.45
N ILE A 49 5.56 -6.52 9.07
CA ILE A 49 6.19 -5.52 9.94
C ILE A 49 5.43 -4.20 9.85
N THR A 50 5.30 -3.53 11.00
CA THR A 50 4.55 -2.29 11.14
C THR A 50 4.95 -1.24 10.11
N LYS A 51 3.94 -0.77 9.38
CA LYS A 51 4.05 0.29 8.38
C LYS A 51 2.80 1.16 8.39
N THR A 52 2.96 2.42 8.02
CA THR A 52 1.84 3.33 7.78
C THR A 52 1.43 3.23 6.31
N TYR A 53 0.12 3.17 6.09
CA TYR A 53 -0.50 3.05 4.78
C TYR A 53 -1.45 4.21 4.56
N LYS A 54 -1.34 4.84 3.39
CA LYS A 54 -2.33 5.77 2.85
C LYS A 54 -2.88 5.14 1.58
N GLN A 55 -4.11 4.67 1.61
CA GLN A 55 -4.66 3.86 0.52
C GLN A 55 -6.08 4.27 0.17
N PHE A 56 -6.38 4.22 -1.12
CA PHE A 56 -7.75 4.29 -1.63
C PHE A 56 -8.28 2.87 -1.79
N ILE A 57 -9.38 2.56 -1.13
CA ILE A 57 -10.02 1.25 -1.10
C ILE A 57 -11.39 1.37 -1.76
N SER A 58 -11.83 0.30 -2.41
CA SER A 58 -13.16 0.24 -3.03
C SER A 58 -14.24 -0.05 -1.98
N GLY A 59 -15.30 0.73 -2.00
CA GLY A 59 -16.43 0.53 -1.10
C GLY A 59 -17.33 -0.60 -1.56
N SER A 60 -17.72 -1.47 -0.63
CA SER A 60 -18.57 -2.65 -0.87
C SER A 60 -20.07 -2.34 -0.99
N GLY A 61 -20.51 -1.20 -0.52
CA GLY A 61 -21.94 -0.88 -0.34
C GLY A 61 -22.52 -1.47 0.94
N THR A 62 -21.67 -1.81 1.92
CA THR A 62 -22.04 -2.38 3.21
C THR A 62 -21.51 -1.51 4.35
N GLY A 63 -21.93 -1.78 5.59
CA GLY A 63 -21.44 -1.10 6.79
C GLY A 63 -20.03 -1.51 7.21
N ASN A 64 -19.35 -2.37 6.46
CA ASN A 64 -18.01 -2.83 6.79
C ASN A 64 -17.02 -2.66 5.63
N LEU A 65 -15.75 -2.53 5.99
CA LEU A 65 -14.62 -2.38 5.08
C LEU A 65 -13.46 -3.23 5.60
N SER A 66 -12.84 -4.03 4.74
CA SER A 66 -11.66 -4.83 5.09
C SER A 66 -10.38 -4.13 4.65
N LEU A 67 -9.47 -3.93 5.59
CA LEU A 67 -8.15 -3.37 5.29
C LEU A 67 -7.21 -4.47 4.78
N PRO A 68 -6.36 -4.15 3.79
CA PRO A 68 -5.45 -5.14 3.21
C PRO A 68 -4.38 -5.65 4.18
N ASN A 69 -3.95 -4.83 5.12
CA ASN A 69 -2.89 -5.15 6.08
C ASN A 69 -3.42 -5.14 7.50
N PHE A 70 -3.08 -6.16 8.27
CA PHE A 70 -3.46 -6.37 9.67
C PHE A 70 -2.33 -7.13 10.40
N PRO A 71 -2.23 -7.16 11.75
CA PRO A 71 -3.13 -6.47 12.67
C PRO A 71 -3.04 -4.94 12.54
N VAL A 72 -4.17 -4.26 12.74
CA VAL A 72 -4.24 -2.80 12.69
C VAL A 72 -3.93 -2.25 14.08
N THR A 73 -2.97 -1.34 14.15
CA THR A 73 -2.60 -0.70 15.43
C THR A 73 -3.20 0.67 15.60
N ALA A 74 -3.52 1.36 14.50
CA ALA A 74 -4.20 2.65 14.54
C ALA A 74 -4.85 2.96 13.19
N VAL A 75 -6.05 3.53 13.19
CA VAL A 75 -6.65 4.22 12.05
C VAL A 75 -6.60 5.72 12.35
N ARG A 76 -5.86 6.47 11.54
CA ARG A 76 -5.67 7.91 11.74
C ARG A 76 -6.74 8.71 11.03
N ARG A 77 -7.16 8.23 9.85
CA ARG A 77 -8.14 8.91 9.02
C ARG A 77 -8.92 7.92 8.20
N LEU A 78 -10.23 8.12 8.15
CA LEU A 78 -11.17 7.43 7.30
C LEU A 78 -12.00 8.50 6.57
N ALA A 79 -12.07 8.43 5.25
CA ALA A 79 -12.68 9.47 4.43
C ALA A 79 -13.35 8.87 3.19
N TRP A 80 -14.57 9.34 2.82
CA TRP A 80 -15.27 8.86 1.62
C TRP A 80 -16.15 9.90 0.95
N ASP A 81 -16.33 11.09 1.53
CA ASP A 81 -17.11 12.16 0.91
C ASP A 81 -16.22 12.97 -0.04
N ARG A 82 -16.55 12.93 -1.35
CA ARG A 82 -15.75 13.60 -2.36
C ARG A 82 -16.00 15.09 -2.36
N GLN A 83 -14.94 15.87 -2.16
CA GLN A 83 -14.95 17.33 -2.14
C GLN A 83 -13.91 17.89 -3.13
N ASN A 84 -14.17 19.11 -3.63
CA ASN A 84 -13.19 19.82 -4.44
C ASN A 84 -12.01 20.26 -3.55
N ALA A 85 -10.81 19.99 -4.03
CA ALA A 85 -9.56 20.42 -3.38
C ALA A 85 -8.91 21.59 -4.11
N LEU A 86 -8.92 21.52 -5.45
CA LEU A 86 -8.19 22.45 -6.31
C LEU A 86 -8.91 22.58 -7.64
N SER A 87 -9.07 23.80 -8.11
CA SER A 87 -9.60 24.15 -9.44
C SER A 87 -8.47 24.69 -10.29
N VAL A 88 -8.22 24.10 -11.45
CA VAL A 88 -7.10 24.44 -12.35
C VAL A 88 -7.63 24.85 -13.72
N THR A 89 -7.18 25.97 -14.28
CA THR A 89 -7.64 26.50 -15.56
C THR A 89 -6.46 26.94 -16.41
N ALA A 90 -6.48 26.59 -17.68
CA ALA A 90 -5.56 27.17 -18.67
C ALA A 90 -6.02 28.59 -19.00
N THR A 91 -5.07 29.53 -19.03
CA THR A 91 -5.37 30.97 -19.25
C THR A 91 -5.06 31.43 -20.67
N THR A 92 -4.48 30.58 -21.51
CA THR A 92 -4.11 30.92 -22.89
C THR A 92 -5.27 30.63 -23.84
N ALA A 93 -5.98 31.66 -24.28
CA ALA A 93 -7.18 31.54 -25.12
C ALA A 93 -6.95 30.92 -26.52
N THR A 94 -5.70 30.83 -26.96
CA THR A 94 -5.33 30.25 -28.26
C THR A 94 -4.98 28.77 -28.22
N ASP A 95 -4.96 28.16 -27.05
CA ASP A 95 -4.68 26.74 -26.92
C ASP A 95 -5.83 25.91 -27.52
N LEU A 96 -5.49 24.81 -28.19
CA LEU A 96 -6.45 23.86 -28.75
C LEU A 96 -7.01 22.92 -27.68
N ARG A 97 -6.19 22.62 -26.68
CA ARG A 97 -6.50 21.70 -25.58
C ARG A 97 -5.64 22.03 -24.36
N ALA A 98 -6.22 21.84 -23.19
CA ALA A 98 -5.47 21.85 -21.95
C ALA A 98 -6.05 20.80 -21.00
N THR A 99 -5.19 20.05 -20.32
CA THR A 99 -5.62 19.03 -19.37
C THR A 99 -4.77 19.07 -18.10
N VAL A 100 -5.39 18.75 -16.99
CA VAL A 100 -4.73 18.53 -15.70
C VAL A 100 -4.96 17.08 -15.27
N GLU A 101 -3.91 16.44 -14.76
CA GLU A 101 -3.90 15.05 -14.31
C GLU A 101 -3.30 14.95 -12.92
N VAL A 102 -3.85 14.10 -12.05
CA VAL A 102 -3.29 13.77 -10.74
C VAL A 102 -2.72 12.35 -10.78
N GLN A 103 -1.41 12.25 -10.66
CA GLN A 103 -0.65 11.01 -10.56
C GLN A 103 -0.30 10.72 -9.09
N ASP A 104 0.43 9.65 -8.82
CA ASP A 104 0.77 9.20 -7.46
C ASP A 104 1.56 10.21 -6.63
N THR A 105 2.45 10.95 -7.28
CA THR A 105 3.44 11.80 -6.63
C THR A 105 3.49 13.21 -7.20
N GLN A 106 2.64 13.51 -8.19
CA GLN A 106 2.72 14.78 -8.91
C GLN A 106 1.38 15.17 -9.56
N ILE A 107 1.23 16.46 -9.87
CA ILE A 107 0.23 16.97 -10.82
C ILE A 107 0.94 17.21 -12.15
N VAL A 108 0.29 16.79 -13.24
CA VAL A 108 0.77 16.99 -14.60
C VAL A 108 -0.17 17.93 -15.34
N LEU A 109 0.39 19.01 -15.87
CA LEU A 109 -0.31 20.02 -16.66
C LEU A 109 0.13 19.86 -18.11
N LYS A 110 -0.84 19.69 -19.04
CA LYS A 110 -0.55 19.56 -20.46
C LYS A 110 -1.33 20.59 -21.26
N ARG A 111 -0.69 21.25 -22.19
CA ARG A 111 -1.32 22.19 -23.14
C ARG A 111 -0.88 21.88 -24.54
N TRP A 112 -1.79 22.07 -25.48
CA TRP A 112 -1.52 22.04 -26.93
C TRP A 112 -1.83 23.40 -27.48
N ASP A 113 -0.81 24.06 -28.03
CA ASP A 113 -0.94 25.39 -28.60
C ASP A 113 -1.73 25.40 -29.92
N SER A 114 -1.89 26.57 -30.55
CA SER A 114 -2.64 26.76 -31.80
C SER A 114 -2.08 26.00 -33.00
N VAL A 115 -0.84 25.49 -32.93
CA VAL A 115 -0.23 24.64 -33.97
C VAL A 115 -0.15 23.18 -33.56
N GLY A 116 -0.69 22.83 -32.40
CA GLY A 116 -0.74 21.45 -31.87
C GLY A 116 0.53 21.00 -31.17
N ALA A 117 1.48 21.92 -30.85
CA ALA A 117 2.64 21.57 -30.07
C ALA A 117 2.28 21.37 -28.61
N GLU A 118 2.71 20.23 -28.03
CA GLU A 118 2.44 19.87 -26.63
C GLU A 118 3.50 20.50 -25.70
N THR A 119 3.01 21.07 -24.61
CA THR A 119 3.85 21.50 -23.48
C THR A 119 3.37 20.77 -22.24
N GLU A 120 4.26 20.01 -21.59
CA GLU A 120 4.00 19.30 -20.36
C GLU A 120 4.80 19.91 -19.20
N THR A 121 4.15 20.07 -18.06
CA THR A 121 4.78 20.51 -16.81
C THR A 121 4.33 19.59 -15.68
N SER A 122 5.29 18.97 -14.99
CA SER A 122 5.03 18.12 -13.81
C SER A 122 5.45 18.85 -12.54
N ILE A 123 4.61 18.81 -11.51
CA ILE A 123 4.82 19.48 -10.22
C ILE A 123 4.69 18.41 -9.12
N ALA A 124 5.81 18.12 -8.45
CA ALA A 124 5.87 17.06 -7.43
C ALA A 124 5.19 17.46 -6.12
N PHE A 125 4.49 16.52 -5.48
CA PHE A 125 3.86 16.73 -4.17
C PHE A 125 4.88 16.97 -3.05
N ALA A 126 6.07 16.39 -3.17
CA ALA A 126 7.15 16.56 -2.20
C ALA A 126 7.59 18.02 -2.04
N ASP A 127 7.48 18.82 -3.10
CA ASP A 127 7.89 20.23 -3.12
C ASP A 127 6.77 21.15 -2.60
N TYR A 128 5.49 20.73 -2.77
CA TYR A 128 4.31 21.51 -2.44
C TYR A 128 3.31 20.64 -1.66
N LEU A 129 3.48 20.57 -0.34
CA LEU A 129 2.76 19.62 0.51
C LEU A 129 1.26 19.84 0.60
N THR A 130 0.79 21.09 0.46
CA THR A 130 -0.65 21.42 0.58
C THR A 130 -1.21 21.94 -0.72
N THR A 131 -2.52 21.78 -0.90
CA THR A 131 -3.25 22.32 -2.05
C THR A 131 -3.11 23.83 -2.21
N ALA A 132 -2.96 24.59 -1.12
CA ALA A 132 -2.71 26.03 -1.18
C ALA A 132 -1.34 26.35 -1.81
N LEU A 133 -0.28 25.64 -1.40
CA LEU A 133 1.06 25.79 -1.98
C LEU A 133 1.07 25.34 -3.45
N MET A 134 0.40 24.24 -3.75
CA MET A 134 0.26 23.72 -5.10
C MET A 134 -0.46 24.70 -6.03
N ALA A 135 -1.58 25.32 -5.58
CA ALA A 135 -2.30 26.34 -6.34
C ALA A 135 -1.41 27.54 -6.67
N THR A 136 -0.65 28.00 -5.67
CA THR A 136 0.31 29.08 -5.85
C THR A 136 1.35 28.73 -6.91
N GLN A 137 1.92 27.52 -6.83
CA GLN A 137 2.91 27.05 -7.79
C GLN A 137 2.33 26.92 -9.20
N ILE A 138 1.17 26.31 -9.37
CA ILE A 138 0.52 26.18 -10.68
C ILE A 138 0.31 27.56 -11.32
N THR A 139 -0.06 28.56 -10.53
CA THR A 139 -0.27 29.94 -11.02
C THR A 139 1.04 30.60 -11.48
N THR A 140 2.21 30.14 -11.05
CA THR A 140 3.50 30.61 -11.57
C THR A 140 3.87 30.01 -12.92
N VAL A 141 3.22 28.88 -13.29
CA VAL A 141 3.44 28.24 -14.58
C VAL A 141 2.72 29.05 -15.68
N SER A 142 3.48 29.46 -16.68
CA SER A 142 2.94 30.29 -17.77
C SER A 142 1.73 29.63 -18.45
N GLY A 143 0.65 30.35 -18.53
CA GLY A 143 -0.59 29.90 -19.16
C GLY A 143 -1.50 29.05 -18.26
N TRP A 144 -1.26 29.04 -16.96
CA TRP A 144 -2.08 28.33 -15.98
C TRP A 144 -2.51 29.24 -14.83
N SER A 145 -3.66 28.95 -14.27
CA SER A 145 -4.17 29.52 -13.02
C SER A 145 -4.80 28.43 -12.18
N ALA A 146 -4.67 28.52 -10.87
CA ALA A 146 -5.29 27.60 -9.96
C ALA A 146 -5.80 28.28 -8.70
N THR A 147 -6.87 27.72 -8.15
CA THR A 147 -7.47 28.15 -6.87
C THR A 147 -7.61 26.96 -5.96
N ALA A 148 -7.15 27.07 -4.74
CA ALA A 148 -7.36 26.05 -3.70
C ALA A 148 -8.75 26.20 -3.10
N ASP A 149 -9.63 25.24 -3.32
CA ASP A 149 -10.97 25.17 -2.73
C ASP A 149 -10.90 24.68 -1.27
N ALA A 150 -9.92 23.81 -0.98
CA ALA A 150 -9.60 23.33 0.36
C ALA A 150 -8.10 23.51 0.63
N THR A 151 -7.72 24.54 1.39
CA THR A 151 -6.33 25.02 1.49
C THR A 151 -5.39 24.15 2.32
N THR A 152 -5.93 23.32 3.21
CA THR A 152 -5.18 22.51 4.19
C THR A 152 -5.04 21.04 3.80
N VAL A 153 -5.63 20.63 2.70
CA VAL A 153 -5.53 19.23 2.20
C VAL A 153 -4.11 18.97 1.74
N LEU A 154 -3.57 17.81 2.09
CA LEU A 154 -2.26 17.38 1.62
C LEU A 154 -2.35 16.91 0.16
N CYS A 155 -1.37 17.24 -0.65
CA CYS A 155 -1.39 16.88 -2.07
C CYS A 155 -1.34 15.35 -2.32
N ASP A 156 -0.74 14.58 -1.40
CA ASP A 156 -0.70 13.12 -1.45
C ASP A 156 -2.07 12.45 -1.11
N GLU A 157 -3.06 13.25 -0.68
CA GLU A 157 -4.43 12.83 -0.42
C GLU A 157 -5.39 13.15 -1.58
N LEU A 158 -4.89 13.80 -2.65
CA LEU A 158 -5.67 14.03 -3.86
C LEU A 158 -6.01 12.69 -4.53
N MET A 159 -7.24 12.59 -4.97
CA MET A 159 -7.68 11.43 -5.75
C MET A 159 -6.96 11.41 -7.10
N ARG A 160 -6.45 10.24 -7.49
CA ARG A 160 -5.91 10.05 -8.83
C ARG A 160 -6.97 10.32 -9.88
N GLN A 161 -6.62 11.11 -10.87
CA GLN A 161 -7.50 11.48 -11.97
C GLN A 161 -6.70 11.52 -13.26
N GLY A 162 -7.25 10.94 -14.32
CA GLY A 162 -6.72 11.14 -15.68
C GLY A 162 -6.94 12.56 -16.16
N GLY A 163 -6.46 12.89 -17.34
CA GLY A 163 -6.49 14.23 -17.88
C GLY A 163 -7.89 14.85 -17.94
N GLN A 164 -8.18 15.74 -17.00
CA GLN A 164 -9.40 16.54 -16.95
C GLN A 164 -9.25 17.74 -17.87
N ASP A 165 -10.31 18.11 -18.60
CA ASP A 165 -10.31 19.37 -19.36
C ASP A 165 -10.10 20.55 -18.41
N ALA A 166 -9.18 21.42 -18.77
CA ALA A 166 -8.86 22.63 -18.02
C ALA A 166 -8.86 23.87 -18.93
N LEU A 167 -9.34 23.74 -20.17
CA LEU A 167 -9.40 24.83 -21.14
C LEU A 167 -10.77 25.51 -21.16
N THR A 168 -11.84 24.72 -21.33
CA THR A 168 -13.20 25.23 -21.45
C THR A 168 -13.89 25.38 -20.10
N THR A 169 -13.49 24.54 -19.16
CA THR A 169 -13.95 24.56 -17.76
C THR A 169 -12.74 24.38 -16.86
N ALA A 170 -12.86 24.81 -15.60
CA ALA A 170 -11.82 24.51 -14.64
C ALA A 170 -11.76 23.00 -14.37
N GLY A 171 -10.60 22.39 -14.55
CA GLY A 171 -10.33 21.02 -14.15
C GLY A 171 -10.41 20.90 -12.63
N GLN A 172 -11.38 20.11 -12.13
CA GLN A 172 -11.62 19.95 -10.71
C GLN A 172 -10.82 18.77 -10.18
N LEU A 173 -9.93 19.01 -9.21
CA LEU A 173 -9.18 17.98 -8.51
C LEU A 173 -9.81 17.74 -7.14
N TYR A 174 -10.04 16.46 -6.83
CA TYR A 174 -10.84 16.05 -5.68
C TYR A 174 -10.00 15.41 -4.58
N TYR A 175 -10.50 15.52 -3.36
CA TYR A 175 -10.06 14.73 -2.20
C TYR A 175 -11.28 14.12 -1.50
N LEU A 176 -11.04 13.20 -0.58
CA LEU A 176 -12.09 12.64 0.26
C LEU A 176 -12.07 13.30 1.63
N LYS A 177 -13.21 13.88 2.03
CA LYS A 177 -13.38 14.49 3.35
C LYS A 177 -13.38 13.40 4.42
N THR A 178 -12.69 13.66 5.54
CA THR A 178 -12.72 12.80 6.73
C THR A 178 -14.15 12.64 7.23
N THR A 179 -14.53 11.39 7.57
CA THR A 179 -15.85 11.11 8.09
C THR A 179 -16.04 11.62 9.51
N ASP A 180 -17.27 12.05 9.80
CA ASP A 180 -17.74 12.34 11.15
C ASP A 180 -18.50 11.12 11.75
N ALA A 181 -18.62 10.02 11.01
CA ALA A 181 -19.29 8.81 11.47
C ALA A 181 -18.41 8.01 12.44
N ASP A 182 -19.03 7.49 13.48
CA ASP A 182 -18.38 6.60 14.42
C ASP A 182 -18.11 5.24 13.75
N PHE A 183 -16.95 4.64 14.04
CA PHE A 183 -16.58 3.33 13.54
C PHE A 183 -15.82 2.53 14.59
N ARG A 184 -15.87 1.23 14.45
CA ARG A 184 -15.09 0.27 15.23
C ARG A 184 -14.09 -0.42 14.32
N VAL A 185 -12.90 -0.67 14.86
CA VAL A 185 -11.86 -1.44 14.18
C VAL A 185 -11.69 -2.78 14.90
N ASP A 186 -11.74 -3.86 14.17
CA ASP A 186 -11.24 -5.16 14.61
C ASP A 186 -9.75 -5.20 14.24
N GLU A 187 -8.90 -5.04 15.24
CA GLU A 187 -7.46 -4.91 15.05
C GLU A 187 -6.85 -6.18 14.42
N ASP A 188 -7.32 -7.36 14.82
CA ASP A 188 -6.76 -8.64 14.39
C ASP A 188 -7.06 -8.97 12.92
N THR A 189 -8.25 -8.60 12.45
CA THR A 189 -8.71 -8.90 11.08
C THR A 189 -8.59 -7.72 10.14
N GLY A 190 -8.36 -6.50 10.67
CA GLY A 190 -8.32 -5.27 9.88
C GLY A 190 -9.69 -4.85 9.36
N ARG A 191 -10.78 -5.33 9.97
CA ARG A 191 -12.14 -4.95 9.58
C ARG A 191 -12.55 -3.66 10.28
N ILE A 192 -13.09 -2.73 9.51
CA ILE A 192 -13.74 -1.52 10.00
C ILE A 192 -15.25 -1.71 9.86
N ASP A 193 -15.98 -1.53 10.96
CA ASP A 193 -17.44 -1.54 11.00
C ASP A 193 -17.94 -0.14 11.35
N LEU A 194 -18.80 0.44 10.51
CA LEU A 194 -19.48 1.69 10.83
C LEU A 194 -20.53 1.46 11.93
N LEU A 195 -20.48 2.32 12.94
CA LEU A 195 -21.44 2.28 14.03
C LEU A 195 -22.62 3.16 13.62
N THR A 196 -23.77 2.55 13.36
CA THR A 196 -25.02 3.29 13.21
C THR A 196 -25.41 3.88 14.54
N ALA A 197 -25.85 5.13 14.56
CA ALA A 197 -26.48 5.71 15.74
C ALA A 197 -27.60 4.77 16.19
N GLN A 198 -27.52 4.28 17.42
CA GLN A 198 -28.32 3.20 18.00
C GLN A 198 -29.77 3.20 17.52
N SER A 199 -30.09 2.40 16.54
CA SER A 199 -31.44 1.94 16.31
C SER A 199 -31.71 0.86 17.37
N ASN A 200 -32.54 1.17 18.34
CA ASN A 200 -33.01 0.22 19.36
C ASN A 200 -33.91 -0.89 18.76
N SER A 201 -33.99 -1.05 17.46
CA SER A 201 -34.85 -2.03 16.80
C SER A 201 -34.03 -3.25 16.37
N GLN A 202 -33.95 -4.20 17.23
CA GLN A 202 -33.37 -5.54 17.05
C GLN A 202 -34.06 -6.38 15.94
N TRP A 203 -35.00 -5.78 15.16
CA TRP A 203 -35.92 -6.52 14.28
C TRP A 203 -36.02 -6.04 12.83
N TYR A 204 -35.28 -4.98 12.41
CA TYR A 204 -35.33 -4.51 11.02
C TYR A 204 -34.05 -4.88 10.27
N PRO A 205 -34.13 -5.82 9.31
CA PRO A 205 -32.98 -6.18 8.47
C PRO A 205 -32.62 -5.06 7.47
N PHE A 206 -33.43 -4.01 7.37
CA PHE A 206 -33.19 -2.82 6.55
C PHE A 206 -33.40 -1.58 7.40
N ASP A 207 -32.33 -1.09 8.02
CA ASP A 207 -32.33 0.22 8.66
C ASP A 207 -32.09 1.28 7.57
N PRO A 208 -33.08 2.14 7.25
CA PRO A 208 -32.91 3.20 6.25
C PRO A 208 -31.89 4.25 6.66
N ASP A 209 -31.57 4.31 7.95
CA ASP A 209 -30.54 5.23 8.53
C ASP A 209 -29.17 4.55 8.69
N ALA A 210 -29.02 3.32 8.21
CA ALA A 210 -27.74 2.61 8.27
C ALA A 210 -26.69 3.35 7.44
N ILE A 211 -25.65 3.80 8.12
CA ILE A 211 -24.48 4.37 7.44
C ILE A 211 -23.72 3.23 6.77
N ILE A 212 -23.54 3.35 5.46
CA ILE A 212 -22.81 2.37 4.65
C ILE A 212 -21.68 3.04 3.89
N PHE A 213 -20.63 2.29 3.64
CA PHE A 213 -19.61 2.70 2.68
C PHE A 213 -20.22 2.69 1.27
N SER A 214 -20.23 3.85 0.61
CA SER A 214 -20.75 3.96 -0.76
C SER A 214 -20.03 2.97 -1.67
N ARG A 215 -20.80 2.23 -2.48
CA ARG A 215 -20.23 1.33 -3.49
C ARG A 215 -19.46 2.11 -4.53
N GLY A 216 -18.24 1.70 -4.84
CA GLY A 216 -17.43 2.37 -5.85
C GLY A 216 -15.99 1.90 -5.84
N SER A 217 -15.25 2.21 -6.91
CA SER A 217 -13.83 1.89 -7.02
C SER A 217 -12.99 3.01 -6.43
N HIS A 218 -12.08 2.68 -5.51
CA HIS A 218 -11.11 3.61 -4.91
C HIS A 218 -11.77 4.89 -4.35
N ASN A 219 -12.97 4.74 -3.77
CA ASN A 219 -13.78 5.84 -3.28
C ASN A 219 -13.75 6.01 -1.75
N ILE A 220 -12.92 5.25 -1.06
CA ILE A 220 -12.69 5.35 0.38
C ILE A 220 -11.19 5.52 0.60
N PHE A 221 -10.80 6.56 1.31
CA PHE A 221 -9.42 6.79 1.72
C PHE A 221 -9.23 6.37 3.17
N VAL A 222 -8.17 5.60 3.44
CA VAL A 222 -7.81 5.19 4.80
C VAL A 222 -6.32 5.46 5.04
N ASP A 223 -6.04 6.22 6.08
CA ASP A 223 -4.69 6.37 6.65
C ASP A 223 -4.63 5.55 7.94
N TYR A 224 -3.84 4.49 7.93
CA TYR A 224 -3.76 3.55 9.05
C TYR A 224 -2.36 2.99 9.23
N THR A 225 -2.10 2.47 10.40
CA THR A 225 -0.87 1.74 10.73
C THR A 225 -1.24 0.29 11.02
N ALA A 226 -0.54 -0.64 10.37
CA ALA A 226 -0.76 -2.06 10.56
C ALA A 226 0.56 -2.84 10.53
N GLY A 227 0.53 -4.05 11.09
CA GLY A 227 1.67 -4.96 11.20
C GLY A 227 2.16 -5.12 12.64
N TYR A 228 3.06 -6.06 12.82
CA TYR A 228 3.65 -6.37 14.12
C TYR A 228 4.79 -5.39 14.43
N THR A 229 4.78 -4.82 15.62
CA THR A 229 5.78 -3.80 16.05
C THR A 229 7.16 -4.40 16.31
N GLN A 230 7.22 -5.70 16.58
CA GLN A 230 8.45 -6.44 16.83
C GLN A 230 8.42 -7.79 16.13
N ASN A 231 9.56 -8.24 15.64
CA ASN A 231 9.69 -9.55 14.98
C ASN A 231 9.25 -10.71 15.90
N SER A 232 9.43 -10.57 17.22
CA SER A 232 9.00 -11.57 18.20
C SER A 232 7.48 -11.76 18.27
N ASN A 233 6.70 -10.78 17.82
CA ASN A 233 5.24 -10.81 17.83
C ASN A 233 4.67 -11.39 16.52
N VAL A 234 5.52 -11.56 15.49
CA VAL A 234 5.11 -12.24 14.25
C VAL A 234 4.80 -13.71 14.58
N PRO A 235 3.69 -14.27 14.06
CA PRO A 235 3.34 -15.67 14.30
C PRO A 235 4.49 -16.64 14.03
N MET A 236 4.70 -17.58 14.95
CA MET A 236 5.85 -18.51 14.91
C MET A 236 5.89 -19.30 13.60
N ALA A 237 4.73 -19.72 13.09
CA ALA A 237 4.63 -20.44 11.82
C ALA A 237 5.29 -19.68 10.65
N LEU A 238 5.13 -18.35 10.59
CA LEU A 238 5.77 -17.51 9.57
C LEU A 238 7.28 -17.39 9.81
N GLN A 239 7.70 -17.26 11.08
CA GLN A 239 9.10 -17.20 11.43
C GLN A 239 9.82 -18.51 11.07
N GLU A 240 9.21 -19.66 11.35
CA GLU A 240 9.75 -20.99 10.99
C GLU A 240 9.92 -21.14 9.47
N VAL A 241 8.92 -20.73 8.69
CA VAL A 241 9.04 -20.73 7.24
C VAL A 241 10.18 -19.85 6.77
N ALA A 242 10.38 -18.67 7.37
CA ALA A 242 11.50 -17.80 7.04
C ALA A 242 12.86 -18.45 7.38
N TRP A 243 12.97 -19.14 8.53
CA TRP A 243 14.20 -19.87 8.87
C TRP A 243 14.49 -20.99 7.88
N GLU A 244 13.47 -21.76 7.49
CA GLU A 244 13.61 -22.85 6.52
C GLU A 244 14.03 -22.34 5.14
N LEU A 245 13.40 -21.28 4.63
CA LEU A 245 13.76 -20.66 3.35
C LEU A 245 15.18 -20.11 3.37
N THR A 246 15.54 -19.39 4.44
CA THR A 246 16.88 -18.86 4.60
C THR A 246 17.92 -19.98 4.68
N ALA A 247 17.64 -21.02 5.45
CA ALA A 247 18.53 -22.18 5.59
C ALA A 247 18.70 -22.94 4.27
N THR A 248 17.63 -23.13 3.52
CA THR A 248 17.67 -23.79 2.22
C THR A 248 18.52 -23.00 1.22
N SER A 249 18.33 -21.67 1.16
CA SER A 249 19.11 -20.79 0.28
C SER A 249 20.58 -20.72 0.70
N PHE A 250 20.87 -20.65 2.01
CA PHE A 250 22.23 -20.60 2.54
C PHE A 250 23.00 -21.91 2.27
N ASN A 251 22.36 -23.05 2.50
CA ASN A 251 22.98 -24.37 2.24
C ASN A 251 23.06 -24.63 0.73
N GLY A 252 22.08 -24.22 -0.05
CA GLY A 252 22.09 -24.34 -1.52
C GLY A 252 23.28 -23.61 -2.15
N GLY A 253 23.64 -22.42 -1.65
CA GLY A 253 24.81 -21.68 -2.14
C GLY A 253 26.16 -22.37 -1.85
N LYS A 254 26.20 -23.39 -0.99
CA LYS A 254 27.40 -24.21 -0.71
C LYS A 254 27.53 -25.42 -1.61
N HIS A 255 26.49 -25.75 -2.37
CA HIS A 255 26.47 -26.88 -3.32
C HIS A 255 26.44 -26.38 -4.75
N ASP A 256 26.96 -27.18 -5.67
CA ASP A 256 26.89 -26.87 -7.10
C ASP A 256 25.43 -26.98 -7.58
N MET A 257 24.79 -25.83 -7.78
CA MET A 257 23.39 -25.69 -8.21
C MET A 257 23.17 -26.16 -9.67
N THR A 258 24.24 -26.46 -10.39
CA THR A 258 24.14 -26.98 -11.80
C THR A 258 23.81 -28.45 -11.83
N VAL A 259 23.98 -29.17 -10.73
CA VAL A 259 23.70 -30.62 -10.64
C VAL A 259 22.29 -30.82 -10.06
N ALA A 260 21.31 -31.10 -10.89
CA ALA A 260 19.93 -31.36 -10.48
C ALA A 260 19.76 -32.69 -9.72
N SER A 261 20.55 -33.69 -10.05
CA SER A 261 20.62 -34.97 -9.34
C SER A 261 21.94 -35.69 -9.61
N GLU A 262 22.52 -36.29 -8.59
CA GLU A 262 23.69 -37.16 -8.72
C GLU A 262 23.38 -38.50 -8.05
N SER A 263 23.66 -39.57 -8.76
CA SER A 263 23.52 -40.93 -8.26
C SER A 263 24.81 -41.70 -8.50
N LEU A 264 25.47 -42.10 -7.44
CA LEU A 264 26.67 -42.93 -7.46
C LEU A 264 26.46 -44.09 -6.52
N ASP A 265 26.71 -45.30 -7.00
CA ASP A 265 26.63 -46.60 -6.34
C ASP A 265 26.23 -46.60 -4.83
N GLY A 266 24.90 -46.58 -4.59
CA GLY A 266 24.33 -46.57 -3.23
C GLY A 266 24.08 -45.19 -2.60
N TYR A 267 24.42 -44.09 -3.27
CA TYR A 267 24.15 -42.73 -2.85
C TYR A 267 23.40 -41.98 -3.96
N SER A 268 22.21 -41.46 -3.64
CA SER A 268 21.49 -40.57 -4.55
C SER A 268 21.23 -39.24 -3.86
N TYR A 269 21.57 -38.17 -4.55
CA TYR A 269 21.34 -36.80 -4.10
C TYR A 269 20.51 -36.07 -5.17
N SER A 270 19.45 -35.40 -4.74
CA SER A 270 18.68 -34.50 -5.59
C SER A 270 18.64 -33.13 -4.99
N THR A 271 19.05 -32.12 -5.73
CA THR A 271 18.89 -30.71 -5.36
C THR A 271 17.48 -30.25 -5.73
N ARG A 272 16.72 -29.82 -4.74
CA ARG A 272 15.48 -29.06 -5.01
C ARG A 272 15.81 -27.60 -5.29
N SER A 273 15.14 -27.00 -6.23
CA SER A 273 15.22 -25.56 -6.45
C SER A 273 14.89 -24.84 -5.14
N ALA A 274 15.83 -24.05 -4.64
CA ALA A 274 15.64 -23.20 -3.44
C ALA A 274 14.60 -22.07 -3.67
N VAL A 275 14.03 -22.02 -4.87
CA VAL A 275 13.20 -20.88 -5.35
C VAL A 275 11.72 -21.10 -5.10
N GLU A 276 11.24 -22.33 -4.94
CA GLU A 276 9.81 -22.62 -4.81
C GLU A 276 9.40 -22.88 -3.36
N LEU A 277 8.26 -22.28 -2.96
CA LEU A 277 7.60 -22.59 -1.70
C LEU A 277 7.07 -24.03 -1.75
N ARG A 278 7.31 -24.80 -0.69
CA ARG A 278 6.77 -26.15 -0.56
C ARG A 278 5.30 -26.13 -0.13
N ASP A 279 4.56 -27.17 -0.46
CA ASP A 279 3.15 -27.29 -0.08
C ASP A 279 2.91 -27.17 1.43
N ASP A 280 3.79 -27.81 2.24
CA ASP A 280 3.74 -27.73 3.70
C ASP A 280 4.01 -26.31 4.24
N GLN A 281 4.86 -25.52 3.57
CA GLN A 281 5.11 -24.12 3.91
C GLN A 281 3.90 -23.26 3.53
N MET A 282 3.34 -23.47 2.34
CA MET A 282 2.15 -22.77 1.89
C MET A 282 0.97 -23.04 2.83
N GLU A 283 0.74 -24.29 3.24
CA GLU A 283 -0.32 -24.67 4.17
C GLU A 283 -0.21 -23.92 5.50
N ARG A 284 1.00 -23.80 6.06
CA ARG A 284 1.25 -23.02 7.30
C ARG A 284 1.03 -21.52 7.13
N MET A 285 1.16 -20.99 5.90
CA MET A 285 0.99 -19.56 5.61
C MET A 285 -0.45 -19.18 5.24
N TYR A 286 -1.30 -20.12 4.79
CA TYR A 286 -2.68 -19.85 4.37
C TYR A 286 -3.51 -19.06 5.38
N PRO A 287 -3.46 -19.34 6.71
CA PRO A 287 -4.24 -18.58 7.69
C PRO A 287 -3.87 -17.09 7.78
N TYR A 288 -2.69 -16.74 7.27
CA TYR A 288 -2.16 -15.37 7.31
C TYR A 288 -2.27 -14.63 5.98
N ARG A 289 -2.82 -15.29 4.98
CA ARG A 289 -3.03 -14.70 3.67
C ARG A 289 -4.16 -13.68 3.72
N ARG A 290 -4.01 -12.59 2.96
CA ARG A 290 -5.11 -11.65 2.74
C ARG A 290 -6.29 -12.38 2.11
N ASN A 291 -7.49 -12.22 2.70
CA ASN A 291 -8.70 -12.72 2.08
C ASN A 291 -8.92 -11.98 0.75
N ALA A 292 -9.10 -12.72 -0.33
CA ALA A 292 -9.56 -12.14 -1.58
C ALA A 292 -11.00 -11.66 -1.35
N GLU A 293 -11.27 -10.37 -1.61
CA GLU A 293 -12.62 -9.82 -1.67
C GLU A 293 -13.38 -10.37 -2.86
#